data_7c17bd6d77a57f062af42a1499f471a3
#
_entry.id   7c17bd6d77a57f062af42a1499f471a3
#
_cell.length_a   1.000
_cell.length_b   1.000
_cell.length_c   1.000
_cell.angle_alpha   90.00
_cell.angle_beta   90.00
_cell.angle_gamma   90.00
#
_symmetry.space_group_name_H-M   'P 1'
#
loop_
_entity.id
_entity.type
_entity.pdbx_description
1 polymer ?
#
loop_
_entity_poly.entity_id
_entity_poly.type
_entity_poly.pdbx_seq_one_letter_code
_entity_poly.pdbx_strand_id
1 'polypeptide(L)'
;MSTHVIYPGTFDPVTNGHLDIIVRAASMFDHITVGVAESPSKKTMFELDERVELLRDAVAHIPNVSVEGFSGLLVDFAKQQQANVLVRGLRTTMDFEYEFGLTSMYRKLLPGLESVFLTPSEEYAFLSSTIVREVAIHGGDISQFVPPKVASLMAHRNIN
;
A
#
# COMPACT_ATOMS: atom_id res chain seq x y z
N MET A 1 17.80 -11.48 15.16
CA MET A 1 16.45 -10.94 15.44
C MET A 1 15.69 -10.79 14.12
N SER A 2 14.45 -11.26 14.10
CA SER A 2 13.62 -11.07 12.90
C SER A 2 13.04 -9.64 12.87
N THR A 3 12.99 -9.06 11.67
CA THR A 3 12.43 -7.73 11.46
C THR A 3 11.07 -7.86 10.80
N HIS A 4 10.03 -7.48 11.52
CA HIS A 4 8.67 -7.46 11.01
C HIS A 4 8.29 -6.01 10.70
N VAL A 5 7.85 -5.78 9.48
CA VAL A 5 7.58 -4.45 8.94
C VAL A 5 6.14 -4.39 8.45
N ILE A 6 5.52 -3.22 8.59
CA ILE A 6 4.21 -2.96 8.02
C ILE A 6 4.36 -1.97 6.86
N TYR A 7 3.75 -2.29 5.74
CA TYR A 7 3.56 -1.36 4.63
C TYR A 7 2.08 -0.99 4.58
N PRO A 8 1.69 0.15 5.14
CA PRO A 8 0.29 0.56 5.19
C PRO A 8 -0.14 1.37 3.98
N GLY A 9 -1.41 1.30 3.65
CA GLY A 9 -1.99 2.12 2.60
C GLY A 9 -3.45 1.78 2.37
N THR A 10 -4.10 2.58 1.52
CA THR A 10 -5.48 2.32 1.12
C THR A 10 -5.54 1.26 0.02
N PHE A 11 -4.60 1.28 -0.91
CA PHE A 11 -4.50 0.34 -2.03
C PHE A 11 -5.81 0.20 -2.81
N ASP A 12 -6.27 1.29 -3.38
CA ASP A 12 -7.59 1.39 -4.04
C ASP A 12 -7.48 1.87 -5.49
N PRO A 13 -6.99 1.03 -6.41
CA PRO A 13 -6.49 -0.33 -6.23
C PRO A 13 -5.00 -0.41 -5.96
N VAL A 14 -4.50 -1.60 -5.67
CA VAL A 14 -3.07 -1.87 -5.70
C VAL A 14 -2.54 -1.63 -7.11
N THR A 15 -1.35 -1.00 -7.22
CA THR A 15 -0.69 -0.71 -8.50
C THR A 15 0.64 -1.42 -8.59
N ASN A 16 1.23 -1.42 -9.78
CA ASN A 16 2.58 -1.96 -9.96
C ASN A 16 3.64 -1.17 -9.19
N GLY A 17 3.35 0.11 -8.90
CA GLY A 17 4.20 0.92 -8.01
C GLY A 17 4.20 0.39 -6.58
N HIS A 18 3.03 0.02 -6.07
CA HIS A 18 2.93 -0.61 -4.75
C HIS A 18 3.67 -1.96 -4.72
N LEU A 19 3.49 -2.77 -5.77
CA LEU A 19 4.16 -4.07 -5.86
C LEU A 19 5.67 -3.94 -5.91
N ASP A 20 6.19 -2.93 -6.60
CA ASP A 20 7.63 -2.64 -6.64
C ASP A 20 8.17 -2.43 -5.22
N ILE A 21 7.50 -1.61 -4.43
CA ILE A 21 7.88 -1.36 -3.03
C ILE A 21 7.81 -2.65 -2.21
N ILE A 22 6.74 -3.41 -2.37
CA ILE A 22 6.54 -4.66 -1.61
C ILE A 22 7.65 -5.68 -1.91
N VAL A 23 7.97 -5.88 -3.17
CA VAL A 23 9.01 -6.83 -3.60
C VAL A 23 10.37 -6.42 -3.03
N ARG A 24 10.69 -5.13 -3.11
CA ARG A 24 11.97 -4.64 -2.61
C ARG A 24 12.06 -4.69 -1.08
N ALA A 25 10.98 -4.33 -0.39
CA ALA A 25 10.91 -4.45 1.06
C ALA A 25 11.05 -5.92 1.51
N ALA A 26 10.39 -6.83 0.79
CA ALA A 26 10.47 -8.26 1.09
C ALA A 26 11.89 -8.82 0.97
N SER A 27 12.72 -8.20 0.12
CA SER A 27 14.13 -8.61 -0.02
C SER A 27 15.02 -8.06 1.08
N MET A 28 14.57 -7.04 1.81
CA MET A 28 15.36 -6.35 2.83
C MET A 28 14.99 -6.76 4.26
N PHE A 29 13.76 -7.16 4.49
CA PHE A 29 13.23 -7.46 5.82
C PHE A 29 12.73 -8.90 5.91
N ASP A 30 12.70 -9.44 7.12
CA ASP A 30 12.32 -10.84 7.33
C ASP A 30 10.86 -11.12 7.04
N HIS A 31 9.98 -10.19 7.39
CA HIS A 31 8.55 -10.33 7.13
C HIS A 31 7.90 -8.97 6.90
N ILE A 32 7.03 -8.91 5.89
CA ILE A 32 6.24 -7.72 5.56
C ILE A 32 4.77 -8.06 5.72
N THR A 33 4.05 -7.24 6.50
CA THR A 33 2.60 -7.23 6.49
C THR A 33 2.13 -6.00 5.73
N VAL A 34 1.42 -6.22 4.63
CA VAL A 34 0.77 -5.13 3.91
C VAL A 34 -0.54 -4.85 4.63
N GLY A 35 -0.65 -3.68 5.23
CA GLY A 35 -1.83 -3.27 5.99
C GLY A 35 -2.78 -2.45 5.13
N VAL A 36 -3.94 -3.00 4.80
CA VAL A 36 -4.94 -2.33 3.98
C VAL A 36 -5.89 -1.57 4.89
N ALA A 37 -5.85 -0.25 4.82
CA ALA A 37 -6.62 0.60 5.72
C ALA A 37 -8.07 0.74 5.28
N GLU A 38 -8.99 0.52 6.20
CA GLU A 38 -10.35 0.96 6.02
C GLU A 38 -10.39 2.48 6.13
N SER A 39 -11.10 3.14 5.20
CA SER A 39 -11.20 4.58 5.15
C SER A 39 -12.65 5.02 5.31
N PRO A 40 -13.17 5.15 6.55
CA PRO A 40 -14.59 5.46 6.75
C PRO A 40 -15.00 6.84 6.18
N SER A 41 -14.03 7.76 6.10
CA SER A 41 -14.27 9.11 5.56
C SER A 41 -14.07 9.22 4.05
N LYS A 42 -13.55 8.18 3.40
CA LYS A 42 -13.30 8.17 1.95
C LYS A 42 -14.16 7.10 1.29
N LYS A 43 -14.80 7.49 0.19
CA LYS A 43 -15.50 6.53 -0.66
C LYS A 43 -14.49 5.86 -1.59
N THR A 44 -14.18 4.61 -1.33
CA THR A 44 -13.24 3.84 -2.15
C THR A 44 -13.94 3.19 -3.35
N MET A 45 -13.18 2.93 -4.40
CA MET A 45 -13.68 2.22 -5.58
C MET A 45 -13.95 0.74 -5.25
N PHE A 46 -13.09 0.15 -4.43
CA PHE A 46 -13.21 -1.23 -3.98
C PHE A 46 -13.45 -1.29 -2.48
N GLU A 47 -14.31 -2.21 -2.06
CA GLU A 47 -14.52 -2.47 -0.64
C GLU A 47 -13.25 -3.04 -0.01
N LEU A 48 -13.13 -2.93 1.32
CA LEU A 48 -11.94 -3.39 2.03
C LEU A 48 -11.59 -4.84 1.71
N ASP A 49 -12.57 -5.74 1.76
CA ASP A 49 -12.33 -7.16 1.49
C ASP A 49 -11.83 -7.41 0.07
N GLU A 50 -12.34 -6.66 -0.90
CA GLU A 50 -11.87 -6.76 -2.29
C GLU A 50 -10.42 -6.30 -2.42
N ARG A 51 -10.08 -5.19 -1.77
CA ARG A 51 -8.72 -4.66 -1.81
C ARG A 51 -7.72 -5.63 -1.19
N VAL A 52 -8.10 -6.26 -0.07
CA VAL A 52 -7.28 -7.28 0.57
C VAL A 52 -7.08 -8.48 -0.36
N GLU A 53 -8.15 -8.99 -0.96
CA GLU A 53 -8.06 -10.15 -1.85
C GLU A 53 -7.22 -9.88 -3.10
N LEU A 54 -7.38 -8.68 -3.68
CA LEU A 54 -6.57 -8.29 -4.85
C LEU A 54 -5.08 -8.23 -4.50
N LEU A 55 -4.75 -7.72 -3.33
CA LEU A 55 -3.37 -7.70 -2.84
C LEU A 55 -2.85 -9.10 -2.56
N ARG A 56 -3.64 -9.93 -1.89
CA ARG A 56 -3.24 -11.32 -1.61
C ARG A 56 -2.92 -12.09 -2.90
N ASP A 57 -3.75 -11.91 -3.92
CA ASP A 57 -3.50 -12.51 -5.22
C ASP A 57 -2.18 -12.02 -5.82
N ALA A 58 -1.97 -10.70 -5.79
CA ALA A 58 -0.80 -10.08 -6.40
C ALA A 58 0.52 -10.48 -5.74
N VAL A 59 0.51 -10.77 -4.42
CA VAL A 59 1.73 -11.10 -3.66
C VAL A 59 1.83 -12.60 -3.30
N ALA A 60 0.93 -13.43 -3.81
CA ALA A 60 0.87 -14.85 -3.46
C ALA A 60 2.18 -15.61 -3.67
N HIS A 61 3.00 -15.14 -4.60
CA HIS A 61 4.29 -15.75 -4.94
C HIS A 61 5.45 -15.28 -4.06
N ILE A 62 5.20 -14.37 -3.10
CA ILE A 62 6.24 -13.82 -2.22
C ILE A 62 6.06 -14.42 -0.82
N PRO A 63 6.92 -15.36 -0.40
CA PRO A 63 6.64 -16.18 0.79
C PRO A 63 6.66 -15.42 2.13
N ASN A 64 7.37 -14.28 2.21
CA ASN A 64 7.49 -13.52 3.45
C ASN A 64 6.59 -12.27 3.49
N VAL A 65 5.54 -12.25 2.66
CA VAL A 65 4.55 -11.17 2.64
C VAL A 65 3.18 -11.71 3.03
N SER A 66 2.53 -11.03 3.96
CA SER A 66 1.13 -11.27 4.29
C SER A 66 0.33 -9.98 4.11
N VAL A 67 -0.99 -10.13 3.97
CA VAL A 67 -1.89 -9.00 3.74
C VAL A 67 -3.01 -9.05 4.77
N GLU A 68 -3.22 -7.95 5.47
CA GLU A 68 -4.26 -7.83 6.49
C GLU A 68 -5.01 -6.51 6.30
N GLY A 69 -6.33 -6.57 6.40
CA GLY A 69 -7.15 -5.37 6.50
C GLY A 69 -7.18 -4.88 7.95
N PHE A 70 -7.27 -3.57 8.14
CA PHE A 70 -7.43 -3.01 9.49
C PHE A 70 -8.29 -1.76 9.45
N SER A 71 -8.91 -1.47 10.57
CA SER A 71 -9.64 -0.22 10.81
C SER A 71 -9.03 0.48 12.00
N GLY A 72 -9.23 1.80 12.08
CA GLY A 72 -8.72 2.59 13.20
C GLY A 72 -7.28 3.03 13.02
N LEU A 73 -6.60 3.23 14.11
CA LEU A 73 -5.30 3.88 14.15
C LEU A 73 -4.18 2.93 13.69
N LEU A 74 -3.32 3.42 12.79
CA LEU A 74 -2.21 2.63 12.27
C LEU A 74 -1.27 2.14 13.38
N VAL A 75 -0.98 2.99 14.37
CA VAL A 75 -0.08 2.61 15.47
C VAL A 75 -0.65 1.46 16.32
N ASP A 76 -1.97 1.39 16.45
CA ASP A 76 -2.63 0.27 17.15
C ASP A 76 -2.47 -1.03 16.35
N PHE A 77 -2.63 -0.94 15.04
CA PHE A 77 -2.40 -2.08 14.15
C PHE A 77 -0.95 -2.55 14.22
N ALA A 78 0.01 -1.62 14.19
CA ALA A 78 1.43 -1.94 14.32
C ALA A 78 1.73 -2.68 15.62
N LYS A 79 1.10 -2.23 16.71
CA LYS A 79 1.24 -2.84 18.03
C LYS A 79 0.67 -4.27 18.05
N GLN A 80 -0.52 -4.46 17.47
CA GLN A 80 -1.15 -5.79 17.36
C GLN A 80 -0.30 -6.76 16.55
N GLN A 81 0.34 -6.27 15.48
CA GLN A 81 1.20 -7.07 14.63
C GLN A 81 2.60 -7.29 15.21
N GLN A 82 2.89 -6.66 16.34
CA GLN A 82 4.22 -6.70 16.95
C GLN A 82 5.31 -6.19 15.99
N ALA A 83 4.96 -5.19 15.19
CA ALA A 83 5.87 -4.57 14.24
C ALA A 83 6.36 -3.23 14.79
N ASN A 84 7.64 -2.96 14.63
CA ASN A 84 8.25 -1.72 15.08
C ASN A 84 8.81 -0.88 13.93
N VAL A 85 8.54 -1.27 12.69
CA VAL A 85 9.00 -0.55 11.50
C VAL A 85 7.84 -0.40 10.53
N LEU A 86 7.69 0.82 10.00
CA LEU A 86 6.78 1.11 8.89
C LEU A 86 7.61 1.35 7.64
N VAL A 87 7.16 0.81 6.51
CA VAL A 87 7.71 1.13 5.20
C VAL A 87 6.74 2.07 4.49
N ARG A 88 7.25 3.13 3.92
CA ARG A 88 6.47 4.11 3.15
C ARG A 88 7.18 4.38 1.83
N GLY A 89 6.40 4.54 0.76
CA GLY A 89 6.94 4.98 -0.52
C GLY A 89 6.99 6.50 -0.58
N LEU A 90 8.07 7.05 -1.13
CA LEU A 90 8.21 8.49 -1.34
C LEU A 90 8.46 8.75 -2.82
N ARG A 91 7.67 9.63 -3.42
CA ARG A 91 7.78 10.00 -4.82
C ARG A 91 8.24 11.44 -5.01
N THR A 92 7.84 12.33 -4.12
CA THR A 92 8.08 13.78 -4.24
C THR A 92 8.49 14.40 -2.93
N THR A 93 9.00 15.64 -3.00
CA THR A 93 9.34 16.45 -1.82
C THR A 93 8.09 16.71 -0.97
N MET A 94 6.93 16.93 -1.61
CA MET A 94 5.67 17.13 -0.90
C MET A 94 5.25 15.89 -0.12
N ASP A 95 5.44 14.71 -0.71
CA ASP A 95 5.21 13.44 -0.01
C ASP A 95 6.08 13.38 1.24
N PHE A 96 7.35 13.76 1.13
CA PHE A 96 8.30 13.73 2.23
C PHE A 96 7.84 14.63 3.39
N GLU A 97 7.41 15.85 3.11
CA GLU A 97 6.96 16.77 4.16
C GLU A 97 5.79 16.19 4.95
N TYR A 98 4.80 15.67 4.24
CA TYR A 98 3.63 15.05 4.86
C TYR A 98 4.03 13.81 5.68
N GLU A 99 4.83 12.92 5.10
CA GLU A 99 5.28 11.69 5.75
C GLU A 99 6.16 11.99 6.96
N PHE A 100 6.98 13.04 6.90
CA PHE A 100 7.82 13.45 8.03
C PHE A 100 6.96 13.86 9.23
N GLY A 101 5.89 14.61 9.00
CA GLY A 101 4.95 14.99 10.05
C GLY A 101 4.26 13.79 10.66
N LEU A 102 3.79 12.85 9.81
CA LEU A 102 3.17 11.61 10.28
C LEU A 102 4.14 10.77 11.11
N THR A 103 5.37 10.62 10.66
CA THR A 103 6.41 9.85 11.36
C THR A 103 6.63 10.40 12.75
N SER A 104 6.72 11.72 12.88
CA SER A 104 6.90 12.37 14.17
C SER A 104 5.73 12.09 15.11
N MET A 105 4.51 12.16 14.58
CA MET A 105 3.29 11.87 15.34
C MET A 105 3.27 10.40 15.78
N TYR A 106 3.59 9.48 14.89
CA TYR A 106 3.59 8.04 15.19
C TYR A 106 4.59 7.69 16.29
N ARG A 107 5.77 8.32 16.29
CA ARG A 107 6.76 8.11 17.37
C ARG A 107 6.25 8.55 18.73
N LYS A 108 5.44 9.61 18.76
CA LYS A 108 4.82 10.07 20.02
C LYS A 108 3.78 9.07 20.51
N LEU A 109 3.01 8.51 19.58
CA LEU A 109 1.92 7.57 19.93
C LEU A 109 2.44 6.18 20.24
N LEU A 110 3.53 5.76 19.60
CA LEU A 110 4.15 4.46 19.84
C LEU A 110 5.66 4.62 19.84
N PRO A 111 6.27 4.90 21.02
CA PRO A 111 7.72 5.02 21.13
C PRO A 111 8.42 3.74 20.65
N GLY A 112 9.47 3.91 19.85
CA GLY A 112 10.19 2.79 19.25
C GLY A 112 9.75 2.44 17.84
N LEU A 113 8.63 2.99 17.37
CA LEU A 113 8.21 2.80 15.99
C LEU A 113 9.05 3.65 15.06
N GLU A 114 9.71 3.02 14.09
CA GLU A 114 10.53 3.72 13.10
C GLU A 114 9.89 3.64 11.72
N SER A 115 10.13 4.65 10.89
CA SER A 115 9.66 4.68 9.51
C SER A 115 10.84 4.64 8.56
N VAL A 116 10.75 3.77 7.57
CA VAL A 116 11.74 3.63 6.49
C VAL A 116 11.07 4.04 5.19
N PHE A 117 11.73 4.89 4.43
CA PHE A 117 11.20 5.40 3.18
C PHE A 117 11.94 4.78 2.00
N LEU A 118 11.17 4.29 1.04
CA LEU A 118 11.71 3.74 -0.21
C LEU A 118 11.21 4.60 -1.37
N THR A 119 12.13 4.94 -2.26
CA THR A 119 11.77 5.64 -3.49
C THR A 119 11.31 4.60 -4.53
N PRO A 120 10.30 4.90 -5.34
CA PRO A 120 9.86 3.98 -6.39
C PRO A 120 10.90 3.87 -7.49
N SER A 121 10.86 2.76 -8.23
CA SER A 121 11.62 2.64 -9.49
C SER A 121 11.13 3.71 -10.45
N GLU A 122 12.03 4.19 -11.34
CA GLU A 122 11.74 5.29 -12.26
C GLU A 122 10.48 5.06 -13.08
N GLU A 123 10.26 3.84 -13.55
CA GLU A 123 9.09 3.49 -14.36
C GLU A 123 7.76 3.65 -13.63
N TYR A 124 7.77 3.71 -12.29
CA TYR A 124 6.57 3.84 -11.46
C TYR A 124 6.51 5.15 -10.68
N ALA A 125 7.46 6.05 -10.89
CA ALA A 125 7.58 7.28 -10.09
C ALA A 125 6.34 8.19 -10.19
N PHE A 126 5.64 8.17 -11.33
CA PHE A 126 4.42 8.96 -11.58
C PHE A 126 3.15 8.24 -11.11
N LEU A 127 3.24 6.95 -10.80
CA LEU A 127 2.07 6.08 -10.63
C LEU A 127 1.45 6.22 -9.24
N SER A 128 0.13 6.40 -9.20
CA SER A 128 -0.65 6.39 -7.96
C SER A 128 -2.01 5.76 -8.23
N SER A 129 -2.67 5.28 -7.18
CA SER A 129 -4.05 4.78 -7.29
C SER A 129 -5.00 5.86 -7.81
N THR A 130 -4.82 7.11 -7.38
CA THR A 130 -5.64 8.23 -7.84
C THR A 130 -5.56 8.40 -9.36
N ILE A 131 -4.36 8.37 -9.92
CA ILE A 131 -4.16 8.49 -11.37
C ILE A 131 -4.77 7.28 -12.10
N VAL A 132 -4.57 6.08 -11.56
CA VAL A 132 -5.16 4.87 -12.14
C VAL A 132 -6.68 4.95 -12.20
N ARG A 133 -7.32 5.35 -11.09
CA ARG A 133 -8.77 5.52 -11.04
C ARG A 133 -9.25 6.56 -12.05
N GLU A 134 -8.54 7.69 -12.16
CA GLU A 134 -8.89 8.76 -13.09
C GLU A 134 -8.88 8.26 -14.53
N VAL A 135 -7.81 7.55 -14.92
CA VAL A 135 -7.71 6.99 -16.27
C VAL A 135 -8.80 5.96 -16.52
N ALA A 136 -9.03 5.07 -15.57
CA ALA A 136 -10.01 4.00 -15.70
C ALA A 136 -11.45 4.53 -15.81
N ILE A 137 -11.81 5.53 -15.01
CA ILE A 137 -13.13 6.16 -15.03
C ILE A 137 -13.44 6.73 -16.42
N HIS A 138 -12.44 7.25 -17.12
CA HIS A 138 -12.58 7.80 -18.45
C HIS A 138 -12.35 6.78 -19.58
N GLY A 139 -12.34 5.49 -19.24
CA GLY A 139 -12.25 4.41 -20.23
C GLY A 139 -10.86 4.13 -20.77
N GLY A 140 -9.82 4.69 -20.12
CA GLY A 140 -8.44 4.44 -20.54
C GLY A 140 -7.95 3.05 -20.13
N ASP A 141 -6.98 2.51 -20.86
CA ASP A 141 -6.38 1.22 -20.57
C ASP A 141 -5.33 1.36 -19.47
N ILE A 142 -5.58 0.70 -18.33
CA ILE A 142 -4.68 0.73 -17.17
C ILE A 142 -3.90 -0.58 -17.00
N SER A 143 -3.96 -1.48 -17.98
CA SER A 143 -3.44 -2.85 -17.84
C SER A 143 -1.93 -2.91 -17.57
N GLN A 144 -1.15 -1.94 -18.04
CA GLN A 144 0.28 -1.91 -17.78
C GLN A 144 0.69 -1.33 -16.43
N PHE A 145 -0.29 -0.83 -15.66
CA PHE A 145 -0.02 -0.12 -14.39
C PHE A 145 -0.49 -0.88 -13.16
N VAL A 146 -1.27 -1.95 -13.36
CA VAL A 146 -1.87 -2.72 -12.26
C VAL A 146 -1.74 -4.21 -12.53
N PRO A 147 -1.86 -5.07 -11.49
CA PRO A 147 -1.91 -6.52 -11.70
C PRO A 147 -3.07 -6.93 -12.62
N PRO A 148 -2.93 -8.04 -13.37
CA PRO A 148 -3.95 -8.46 -14.34
C PRO A 148 -5.36 -8.61 -13.77
N LYS A 149 -5.49 -9.13 -12.56
CA LYS A 149 -6.80 -9.30 -11.91
C LYS A 149 -7.45 -7.97 -11.60
N VAL A 150 -6.67 -6.97 -11.20
CA VAL A 150 -7.15 -5.60 -10.98
C VAL A 150 -7.63 -5.01 -12.30
N ALA A 151 -6.85 -5.16 -13.37
CA ALA A 151 -7.20 -4.65 -14.69
C ALA A 151 -8.54 -5.24 -15.16
N SER A 152 -8.75 -6.54 -14.99
CA SER A 152 -10.00 -7.21 -15.35
C SER A 152 -11.19 -6.66 -14.59
N LEU A 153 -11.06 -6.50 -13.28
CA LEU A 153 -12.15 -5.98 -12.44
C LEU A 153 -12.49 -4.54 -12.76
N MET A 154 -11.49 -3.71 -13.02
CA MET A 154 -11.72 -2.30 -13.35
C MET A 154 -12.39 -2.16 -14.73
N ALA A 155 -11.98 -2.96 -15.70
CA ALA A 155 -12.61 -2.97 -17.01
C ALA A 155 -14.11 -3.32 -16.90
N HIS A 156 -14.46 -4.26 -16.05
CA HIS A 156 -15.84 -4.67 -15.80
C HIS A 156 -16.66 -3.54 -15.16
N ARG A 157 -16.07 -2.80 -14.23
CA ARG A 157 -16.78 -1.73 -13.50
C ARG A 157 -16.98 -0.47 -14.34
N ASN A 158 -16.15 -0.25 -15.35
CA ASN A 158 -16.26 0.93 -16.22
C ASN A 158 -17.34 0.79 -17.29
N ILE A 159 -17.97 -0.37 -17.40
CA ILE A 159 -19.03 -0.61 -18.38
C ILE A 159 -20.41 -0.19 -17.82
N ASN A 160 -20.49 0.18 -16.54
CA ASN A 160 -21.74 0.56 -15.88
C ASN A 160 -21.84 2.07 -15.71
#